data_a662f2f22ec25fc8fe6002f1664ab65b
#
_entry.id   a662f2f22ec25fc8fe6002f1664ab65b
#
_cell.length_a   1.000
_cell.length_b   1.000
_cell.length_c   1.000
_cell.angle_alpha   90.00
_cell.angle_beta   90.00
_cell.angle_gamma   90.00
#
_symmetry.space_group_name_H-M   'P 1'
#
loop_
_entity.id
_entity.type
_entity.pdbx_description
1 polymer ?
#
loop_
_entity_poly.entity_id
_entity_poly.type
_entity_poly.pdbx_seq_one_letter_code
_entity_poly.pdbx_strand_id
1 'polypeptide(L)'
;MKTRKLILLSLLLLLPLCGLSAKRALVVGISKYPQDKGELSWPIIHGANDVTIIKPILEKQGFAVTALINQKATATNIRKALATLVKKAQKSDIIYFHFSGHGQPVEDVSGDEADGWDEAIIPYDALKRFKKGVYTGKKHILDDEIGVYVNALRRKIGPKGMVYVVLDACHMGSASRADDADEAVFCRGTNVGFSKTSKPFVPKIDSRSNMRLTKKANWGNACFLEACRAYQSNYEAKFNGTYYGPLTYYVCRVLSKHSLSNGNTWVELVRRLMNADRRLSRQNMVVEKSY
;
A
#
# COMPACT_ATOMS: atom_id res chain seq x y z
N MET A 1 24.52 43.78 -61.12
CA MET A 1 24.81 42.81 -60.02
C MET A 1 23.56 42.72 -59.11
N LYS A 2 22.82 41.63 -59.20
CA LYS A 2 21.63 41.40 -58.38
C LYS A 2 21.99 40.43 -57.26
N THR A 3 22.10 40.91 -56.05
CA THR A 3 22.32 40.08 -54.80
C THR A 3 21.05 39.33 -54.48
N ARG A 4 21.07 38.01 -54.58
CA ARG A 4 20.02 37.09 -54.06
C ARG A 4 20.20 36.91 -52.60
N LYS A 5 19.25 37.42 -51.79
CA LYS A 5 19.13 37.10 -50.38
C LYS A 5 18.60 35.67 -50.23
N LEU A 6 19.43 34.80 -49.68
CA LEU A 6 19.03 33.45 -49.26
C LEU A 6 18.24 33.59 -47.94
N ILE A 7 16.93 33.32 -47.95
CA ILE A 7 16.12 33.21 -46.74
C ILE A 7 16.27 31.76 -46.27
N LEU A 8 17.05 31.57 -45.22
CA LEU A 8 17.14 30.29 -44.49
C LEU A 8 15.88 30.13 -43.67
N LEU A 9 14.93 29.31 -44.14
CA LEU A 9 13.71 28.95 -43.41
C LEU A 9 14.09 27.83 -42.41
N SER A 10 14.32 28.19 -41.16
CA SER A 10 14.52 27.22 -40.08
C SER A 10 13.20 26.53 -39.75
N LEU A 11 12.99 25.36 -40.33
CA LEU A 11 11.89 24.46 -40.04
C LEU A 11 12.16 23.86 -38.64
N LEU A 12 11.62 24.51 -37.59
CA LEU A 12 11.63 23.97 -36.23
C LEU A 12 10.70 22.74 -36.25
N LEU A 13 11.29 21.55 -36.36
CA LEU A 13 10.58 20.27 -36.19
C LEU A 13 10.01 20.25 -34.75
N LEU A 14 8.76 20.60 -34.61
CA LEU A 14 7.92 20.26 -33.44
C LEU A 14 7.73 18.73 -33.44
N LEU A 15 8.76 17.99 -33.02
CA LEU A 15 8.57 16.60 -32.63
C LEU A 15 7.56 16.58 -31.48
N PRO A 16 6.45 15.84 -31.61
CA PRO A 16 5.59 15.63 -30.46
C PRO A 16 6.47 15.02 -29.39
N LEU A 17 6.67 15.74 -28.28
CA LEU A 17 7.20 15.12 -27.05
C LEU A 17 6.23 13.99 -26.71
N CYS A 18 6.49 12.79 -27.24
CA CYS A 18 5.90 11.58 -26.73
C CYS A 18 6.28 11.55 -25.25
N GLY A 19 5.36 11.98 -24.37
CA GLY A 19 5.62 12.07 -22.95
C GLY A 19 6.10 10.72 -22.46
N LEU A 20 7.37 10.64 -22.07
CA LEU A 20 7.93 9.47 -21.45
C LEU A 20 7.02 9.13 -20.26
N SER A 21 6.55 7.89 -20.23
CA SER A 21 5.76 7.36 -19.10
C SER A 21 6.49 7.66 -17.79
N ALA A 22 5.88 8.47 -16.95
CA ALA A 22 6.48 8.82 -15.66
C ALA A 22 6.21 7.73 -14.63
N LYS A 23 7.18 7.53 -13.74
CA LYS A 23 7.06 6.63 -12.60
C LYS A 23 6.93 7.44 -11.33
N ARG A 24 5.84 7.25 -10.58
CA ARG A 24 5.54 7.99 -9.35
C ARG A 24 5.21 7.05 -8.23
N ALA A 25 5.77 7.30 -7.05
CA ALA A 25 5.51 6.48 -5.88
C ALA A 25 5.11 7.32 -4.66
N LEU A 26 4.18 6.79 -3.88
CA LEU A 26 3.92 7.17 -2.50
C LEU A 26 4.29 5.99 -1.61
N VAL A 27 5.19 6.21 -0.66
CA VAL A 27 5.62 5.21 0.31
C VAL A 27 5.32 5.72 1.71
N VAL A 28 4.53 4.97 2.46
CA VAL A 28 4.13 5.30 3.83
C VAL A 28 4.65 4.24 4.78
N GLY A 29 5.32 4.65 5.86
CA GLY A 29 5.80 3.72 6.88
C GLY A 29 5.66 4.28 8.30
N ILE A 30 5.03 3.53 9.18
CA ILE A 30 4.75 3.96 10.54
C ILE A 30 5.27 2.92 11.53
N SER A 31 6.20 3.34 12.38
CA SER A 31 6.72 2.52 13.49
C SER A 31 6.20 3.00 14.84
N LYS A 32 6.19 4.31 15.04
CA LYS A 32 5.86 4.93 16.33
C LYS A 32 4.56 5.68 16.21
N TYR A 33 3.51 5.14 16.81
CA TYR A 33 2.23 5.81 17.01
C TYR A 33 2.23 6.59 18.32
N PRO A 34 1.34 7.61 18.52
CA PRO A 34 1.21 8.30 19.79
C PRO A 34 0.93 7.34 20.92
N GLN A 35 1.72 7.41 22.02
CA GLN A 35 1.61 6.52 23.18
C GLN A 35 0.88 7.17 24.36
N ASP A 36 0.50 8.43 24.27
CA ASP A 36 -0.15 9.24 25.29
C ASP A 36 -1.68 9.00 25.40
N LYS A 37 -2.22 8.06 24.65
CA LYS A 37 -3.67 7.77 24.57
C LYS A 37 -4.09 6.50 25.32
N GLY A 38 -3.19 5.89 26.09
CA GLY A 38 -3.47 4.66 26.86
C GLY A 38 -3.95 3.53 25.96
N GLU A 39 -5.08 2.90 26.28
CA GLU A 39 -5.66 1.79 25.52
C GLU A 39 -6.09 2.15 24.09
N LEU A 40 -6.19 3.43 23.76
CA LEU A 40 -6.47 3.91 22.42
C LEU A 40 -5.21 3.98 21.54
N SER A 41 -4.01 3.81 22.12
CA SER A 41 -2.74 3.82 21.41
C SER A 41 -2.52 2.51 20.64
N TRP A 42 -1.78 2.63 19.54
CA TRP A 42 -1.30 1.49 18.79
C TRP A 42 0.07 1.03 19.31
N PRO A 43 0.33 -0.28 19.35
CA PRO A 43 1.67 -0.78 19.67
C PRO A 43 2.74 -0.25 18.71
N ILE A 44 3.98 -0.21 19.18
CA ILE A 44 5.14 0.08 18.35
C ILE A 44 5.41 -1.11 17.44
N ILE A 45 5.72 -0.83 16.16
CA ILE A 45 6.12 -1.77 15.13
C ILE A 45 7.29 -1.16 14.33
N HIS A 46 7.69 -1.77 13.20
CA HIS A 46 8.87 -1.33 12.47
C HIS A 46 8.58 -0.90 11.01
N GLY A 47 7.35 -0.46 10.69
CA GLY A 47 6.96 -0.07 9.33
C GLY A 47 7.79 1.07 8.73
N ALA A 48 8.40 1.95 9.54
CA ALA A 48 9.33 2.96 9.05
C ALA A 48 10.63 2.36 8.49
N ASN A 49 11.08 1.19 9.00
CA ASN A 49 12.26 0.49 8.47
C ASN A 49 12.02 0.05 7.01
N ASP A 50 10.79 -0.32 6.67
CA ASP A 50 10.44 -0.74 5.32
C ASP A 50 10.65 0.37 4.30
N VAL A 51 10.37 1.63 4.69
CA VAL A 51 10.62 2.78 3.82
C VAL A 51 12.11 2.93 3.51
N THR A 52 12.99 2.62 4.48
CA THR A 52 14.44 2.76 4.29
C THR A 52 15.00 1.82 3.22
N ILE A 53 14.36 0.68 3.00
CA ILE A 53 14.79 -0.32 2.01
C ILE A 53 14.06 -0.19 0.67
N ILE A 54 12.75 0.15 0.65
CA ILE A 54 12.00 0.21 -0.61
C ILE A 54 12.22 1.52 -1.37
N LYS A 55 12.34 2.66 -0.67
CA LYS A 55 12.50 3.97 -1.29
C LYS A 55 13.72 4.03 -2.24
N PRO A 56 14.96 3.67 -1.83
CA PRO A 56 16.12 3.75 -2.71
C PRO A 56 16.01 2.80 -3.93
N ILE A 57 15.33 1.66 -3.79
CA ILE A 57 15.09 0.73 -4.90
C ILE A 57 14.16 1.37 -5.93
N LEU A 58 13.08 1.99 -5.50
CA LEU A 58 12.15 2.69 -6.41
C LEU A 58 12.83 3.88 -7.09
N GLU A 59 13.62 4.67 -6.36
CA GLU A 59 14.37 5.79 -6.94
C GLU A 59 15.38 5.31 -7.99
N LYS A 60 16.11 4.22 -7.73
CA LYS A 60 17.01 3.58 -8.69
C LYS A 60 16.28 3.10 -9.96
N GLN A 61 15.01 2.73 -9.83
CA GLN A 61 14.15 2.36 -10.95
C GLN A 61 13.48 3.55 -11.65
N GLY A 62 13.82 4.79 -11.29
CA GLY A 62 13.35 6.02 -11.91
C GLY A 62 12.02 6.54 -11.38
N PHE A 63 11.58 6.09 -10.21
CA PHE A 63 10.39 6.65 -9.57
C PHE A 63 10.68 7.98 -8.87
N ALA A 64 9.80 8.96 -9.09
CA ALA A 64 9.70 10.12 -8.21
C ALA A 64 8.96 9.70 -6.93
N VAL A 65 9.69 9.52 -5.84
CA VAL A 65 9.18 8.97 -4.58
C VAL A 65 8.81 10.07 -3.60
N THR A 66 7.56 10.06 -3.13
CA THR A 66 7.10 10.79 -1.94
C THR A 66 7.06 9.82 -0.77
N ALA A 67 7.76 10.13 0.33
CA ALA A 67 7.78 9.31 1.53
C ALA A 67 7.12 10.02 2.71
N LEU A 68 6.21 9.34 3.40
CA LEU A 68 5.58 9.78 4.64
C LEU A 68 5.95 8.79 5.76
N ILE A 69 6.68 9.28 6.77
CA ILE A 69 7.20 8.42 7.85
C ILE A 69 6.70 8.93 9.20
N ASN A 70 6.20 8.02 10.04
CA ASN A 70 5.74 8.31 11.40
C ASN A 70 4.81 9.54 11.45
N GLN A 71 5.16 10.60 12.19
CA GLN A 71 4.34 11.81 12.38
C GLN A 71 3.92 12.50 11.08
N LYS A 72 4.65 12.29 9.98
CA LYS A 72 4.28 12.81 8.66
C LYS A 72 3.18 11.99 7.99
N ALA A 73 2.94 10.75 8.44
CA ALA A 73 1.95 9.82 7.89
C ALA A 73 0.57 9.98 8.53
N THR A 74 0.10 11.20 8.75
CA THR A 74 -1.27 11.47 9.21
C THR A 74 -2.29 11.14 8.12
N ALA A 75 -3.54 10.86 8.50
CA ALA A 75 -4.63 10.61 7.55
C ALA A 75 -4.76 11.73 6.50
N THR A 76 -4.68 12.99 6.95
CA THR A 76 -4.73 14.16 6.07
C THR A 76 -3.58 14.17 5.06
N ASN A 77 -2.36 13.89 5.50
CA ASN A 77 -1.19 13.90 4.62
C ASN A 77 -1.21 12.74 3.62
N ILE A 78 -1.64 11.55 4.04
CA ILE A 78 -1.79 10.39 3.15
C ILE A 78 -2.84 10.69 2.08
N ARG A 79 -4.03 11.18 2.45
CA ARG A 79 -5.10 11.58 1.52
C ARG A 79 -4.63 12.66 0.54
N LYS A 80 -3.92 13.68 1.04
CA LYS A 80 -3.34 14.74 0.19
C LYS A 80 -2.31 14.18 -0.79
N ALA A 81 -1.47 13.25 -0.36
CA ALA A 81 -0.47 12.62 -1.22
C ALA A 81 -1.12 11.74 -2.30
N LEU A 82 -2.12 10.93 -1.96
CA LEU A 82 -2.91 10.14 -2.91
C LEU A 82 -3.63 11.04 -3.93
N ALA A 83 -4.30 12.10 -3.47
CA ALA A 83 -4.92 13.10 -4.35
C ALA A 83 -3.89 13.77 -5.29
N THR A 84 -2.68 14.02 -4.79
CA THR A 84 -1.58 14.59 -5.58
C THR A 84 -1.10 13.61 -6.65
N LEU A 85 -1.00 12.30 -6.35
CA LEU A 85 -0.72 11.27 -7.35
C LEU A 85 -1.79 11.30 -8.44
N VAL A 86 -3.08 11.30 -8.06
CA VAL A 86 -4.19 11.40 -9.04
C VAL A 86 -4.08 12.69 -9.88
N LYS A 87 -3.81 13.84 -9.25
CA LYS A 87 -3.67 15.11 -9.97
C LYS A 87 -2.56 15.06 -11.01
N LYS A 88 -1.39 14.50 -10.66
CA LYS A 88 -0.18 14.47 -11.49
C LYS A 88 -0.13 13.33 -12.50
N ALA A 89 -0.97 12.32 -12.35
CA ALA A 89 -1.01 11.15 -13.23
C ALA A 89 -1.35 11.53 -14.66
N GLN A 90 -0.63 10.93 -15.62
CA GLN A 90 -0.78 11.09 -17.05
C GLN A 90 -0.87 9.73 -17.75
N LYS A 91 -1.23 9.73 -19.03
CA LYS A 91 -1.33 8.50 -19.83
C LYS A 91 -0.03 7.70 -19.79
N SER A 92 -0.17 6.38 -19.61
CA SER A 92 0.91 5.40 -19.58
C SER A 92 1.81 5.47 -18.34
N ASP A 93 1.52 6.31 -17.35
CA ASP A 93 2.30 6.36 -16.10
C ASP A 93 2.25 5.01 -15.34
N ILE A 94 3.33 4.73 -14.61
CA ILE A 94 3.39 3.66 -13.62
C ILE A 94 3.34 4.29 -12.24
N ILE A 95 2.31 3.92 -11.47
CA ILE A 95 2.06 4.42 -10.12
C ILE A 95 2.33 3.31 -9.11
N TYR A 96 2.99 3.63 -8.01
CA TYR A 96 3.26 2.71 -6.93
C TYR A 96 2.83 3.32 -5.60
N PHE A 97 1.91 2.67 -4.90
CA PHE A 97 1.52 3.01 -3.54
C PHE A 97 1.95 1.91 -2.59
N HIS A 98 2.64 2.26 -1.52
CA HIS A 98 3.11 1.35 -0.50
C HIS A 98 2.72 1.85 0.88
N PHE A 99 2.11 0.98 1.67
CA PHE A 99 1.83 1.24 3.07
C PHE A 99 2.42 0.13 3.94
N SER A 100 3.18 0.53 4.97
CA SER A 100 3.71 -0.34 6.01
C SER A 100 3.33 0.20 7.38
N GLY A 101 2.41 -0.47 8.05
CA GLY A 101 1.86 0.00 9.31
C GLY A 101 0.83 -0.97 9.89
N HIS A 102 0.06 -0.50 10.86
CA HIS A 102 -1.08 -1.27 11.36
C HIS A 102 -2.26 -1.24 10.37
N GLY A 103 -3.03 -2.33 10.38
CA GLY A 103 -4.36 -2.42 9.81
C GLY A 103 -5.38 -2.78 10.88
N GLN A 104 -6.67 -2.59 10.59
CA GLN A 104 -7.77 -2.88 11.50
C GLN A 104 -9.06 -3.13 10.73
N PRO A 105 -9.89 -4.12 11.12
CA PRO A 105 -11.26 -4.21 10.65
C PRO A 105 -12.10 -3.07 11.23
N VAL A 106 -12.91 -2.44 10.40
CA VAL A 106 -13.83 -1.37 10.75
C VAL A 106 -15.25 -1.83 10.47
N GLU A 107 -16.17 -1.61 11.40
CA GLU A 107 -17.57 -1.98 11.20
C GLU A 107 -18.13 -1.32 9.94
N ASP A 108 -18.53 -2.14 8.96
CA ASP A 108 -19.16 -1.70 7.74
C ASP A 108 -20.52 -1.08 8.05
N VAL A 109 -20.66 0.19 7.70
CA VAL A 109 -21.90 0.98 7.88
C VAL A 109 -22.62 1.13 6.54
N SER A 110 -21.93 0.92 5.41
CA SER A 110 -22.50 1.01 4.06
C SER A 110 -23.29 -0.24 3.69
N GLY A 111 -22.96 -1.40 4.24
CA GLY A 111 -23.64 -2.67 4.06
C GLY A 111 -23.27 -3.40 2.77
N ASP A 112 -22.12 -3.07 2.19
CA ASP A 112 -21.60 -3.71 0.96
C ASP A 112 -20.64 -4.87 1.25
N GLU A 113 -20.12 -4.97 2.49
CA GLU A 113 -19.29 -6.11 2.89
C GLU A 113 -20.12 -7.29 3.45
N ALA A 114 -19.93 -8.47 2.86
CA ALA A 114 -20.70 -9.68 3.20
C ALA A 114 -20.51 -10.15 4.65
N ASP A 115 -19.41 -9.80 5.31
CA ASP A 115 -19.14 -10.10 6.70
C ASP A 115 -19.45 -8.93 7.64
N GLY A 116 -19.73 -7.76 7.07
CA GLY A 116 -20.09 -6.53 7.77
C GLY A 116 -18.86 -5.83 8.37
N TRP A 117 -17.67 -5.98 7.74
CA TRP A 117 -16.43 -5.33 8.15
C TRP A 117 -15.62 -4.87 6.95
N ASP A 118 -15.34 -3.57 6.91
CA ASP A 118 -14.34 -2.94 6.03
C ASP A 118 -12.92 -3.20 6.55
N GLU A 119 -11.96 -3.10 5.68
CA GLU A 119 -10.55 -3.13 6.02
C GLU A 119 -9.93 -1.72 5.99
N ALA A 120 -9.16 -1.37 7.00
CA ALA A 120 -8.54 -0.06 7.09
C ALA A 120 -7.04 -0.11 7.30
N ILE A 121 -6.30 0.74 6.61
CA ILE A 121 -4.95 1.12 7.00
C ILE A 121 -5.00 2.19 8.08
N ILE A 122 -4.04 2.17 9.02
CA ILE A 122 -4.03 3.00 10.21
C ILE A 122 -2.98 4.12 10.09
N PRO A 123 -3.39 5.36 9.79
CA PRO A 123 -2.50 6.52 9.84
C PRO A 123 -1.95 6.80 11.24
N TYR A 124 -0.85 7.57 11.30
CA TYR A 124 -0.18 7.94 12.54
C TYR A 124 -1.09 8.52 13.63
N ASP A 125 -2.09 9.30 13.22
CA ASP A 125 -2.99 10.04 14.11
C ASP A 125 -4.36 9.35 14.30
N ALA A 126 -4.54 8.10 13.82
CA ALA A 126 -5.72 7.28 14.07
C ALA A 126 -5.62 6.56 15.42
N LEU A 127 -6.74 6.45 16.14
CA LEU A 127 -6.81 5.75 17.42
C LEU A 127 -7.46 4.38 17.25
N LYS A 128 -7.10 3.45 18.12
CA LYS A 128 -7.44 2.02 18.02
C LYS A 128 -8.91 1.69 18.31
N ARG A 129 -9.61 2.51 19.09
CA ARG A 129 -11.00 2.26 19.52
C ARG A 129 -11.88 3.49 19.35
N PHE A 130 -13.13 3.26 19.09
CA PHE A 130 -14.15 4.30 19.18
C PHE A 130 -14.25 4.81 20.63
N LYS A 131 -14.31 6.12 20.80
CA LYS A 131 -14.58 6.77 22.08
C LYS A 131 -15.40 8.02 21.83
N LYS A 132 -16.66 8.01 22.28
CA LYS A 132 -17.58 9.15 22.12
C LYS A 132 -16.96 10.45 22.61
N GLY A 133 -17.05 11.51 21.84
CA GLY A 133 -16.45 12.82 22.14
C GLY A 133 -14.93 12.92 21.94
N VAL A 134 -14.23 11.82 21.70
CA VAL A 134 -12.76 11.80 21.51
C VAL A 134 -12.38 11.36 20.09
N TYR A 135 -12.88 10.19 19.65
CA TYR A 135 -12.50 9.64 18.36
C TYR A 135 -13.62 8.80 17.74
N THR A 136 -13.96 9.12 16.49
CA THR A 136 -15.09 8.53 15.77
C THR A 136 -14.69 7.70 14.54
N GLY A 137 -13.38 7.45 14.33
CA GLY A 137 -12.88 6.66 13.20
C GLY A 137 -12.54 7.46 11.94
N LYS A 138 -12.78 8.78 11.90
CA LYS A 138 -12.57 9.62 10.68
C LYS A 138 -11.15 9.62 10.11
N LYS A 139 -10.18 9.12 10.89
CA LYS A 139 -8.78 9.05 10.45
C LYS A 139 -8.37 7.65 9.95
N HIS A 140 -9.23 6.64 10.06
CA HIS A 140 -9.03 5.39 9.35
C HIS A 140 -9.17 5.66 7.85
N ILE A 141 -8.37 4.99 7.06
CA ILE A 141 -8.47 5.02 5.59
C ILE A 141 -8.90 3.63 5.16
N LEU A 142 -10.15 3.53 4.74
CA LEU A 142 -10.77 2.27 4.33
C LEU A 142 -10.21 1.83 2.97
N ASP A 143 -10.26 0.54 2.71
CA ASP A 143 -9.91 -0.06 1.41
C ASP A 143 -10.77 0.51 0.27
N ASP A 144 -12.04 0.75 0.50
CA ASP A 144 -12.95 1.46 -0.41
C ASP A 144 -12.43 2.84 -0.78
N GLU A 145 -11.95 3.61 0.20
CA GLU A 145 -11.35 4.93 -0.07
C GLU A 145 -10.09 4.78 -0.94
N ILE A 146 -9.24 3.79 -0.65
CA ILE A 146 -8.08 3.47 -1.49
C ILE A 146 -8.53 3.09 -2.90
N GLY A 147 -9.59 2.28 -3.01
CA GLY A 147 -10.22 1.88 -4.27
C GLY A 147 -10.67 3.07 -5.12
N VAL A 148 -11.24 4.11 -4.50
CA VAL A 148 -11.60 5.35 -5.19
C VAL A 148 -10.39 6.04 -5.81
N TYR A 149 -9.27 6.20 -5.07
CA TYR A 149 -8.03 6.78 -5.60
C TYR A 149 -7.43 5.92 -6.72
N VAL A 150 -7.37 4.61 -6.52
CA VAL A 150 -6.83 3.68 -7.52
C VAL A 150 -7.65 3.73 -8.81
N ASN A 151 -8.97 3.73 -8.72
CA ASN A 151 -9.84 3.83 -9.89
C ASN A 151 -9.69 5.18 -10.61
N ALA A 152 -9.50 6.28 -9.87
CA ALA A 152 -9.20 7.59 -10.45
C ALA A 152 -7.85 7.60 -11.19
N LEU A 153 -6.81 6.97 -10.62
CA LEU A 153 -5.50 6.79 -11.25
C LEU A 153 -5.64 5.96 -12.52
N ARG A 154 -6.30 4.79 -12.46
CA ARG A 154 -6.48 3.87 -13.60
C ARG A 154 -7.17 4.57 -14.79
N ARG A 155 -8.20 5.38 -14.53
CA ARG A 155 -8.87 6.18 -15.58
C ARG A 155 -7.91 7.15 -16.26
N LYS A 156 -7.04 7.82 -15.48
CA LYS A 156 -6.11 8.80 -16.02
C LYS A 156 -4.95 8.19 -16.80
N ILE A 157 -4.37 7.13 -16.28
CA ILE A 157 -3.19 6.51 -16.91
C ILE A 157 -3.55 5.69 -18.15
N GLY A 158 -4.81 5.27 -18.30
CA GLY A 158 -5.29 4.53 -19.47
C GLY A 158 -4.65 3.15 -19.63
N PRO A 159 -5.01 2.40 -20.68
CA PRO A 159 -4.75 0.95 -20.79
C PRO A 159 -3.27 0.55 -20.85
N LYS A 160 -2.38 1.49 -21.16
CA LYS A 160 -0.92 1.26 -21.13
C LYS A 160 -0.28 1.58 -19.78
N GLY A 161 -1.03 2.17 -18.82
CA GLY A 161 -0.55 2.51 -17.51
C GLY A 161 -0.76 1.37 -16.52
N MET A 162 -0.09 1.47 -15.36
CA MET A 162 -0.14 0.47 -14.29
C MET A 162 -0.17 1.11 -12.90
N VAL A 163 -1.01 0.60 -12.00
CA VAL A 163 -1.01 0.95 -10.59
C VAL A 163 -0.63 -0.28 -9.78
N TYR A 164 0.41 -0.17 -8.98
CA TYR A 164 0.76 -1.16 -7.95
C TYR A 164 0.40 -0.62 -6.59
N VAL A 165 -0.28 -1.44 -5.79
CA VAL A 165 -0.60 -1.16 -4.39
C VAL A 165 0.00 -2.28 -3.56
N VAL A 166 0.81 -1.94 -2.56
CA VAL A 166 1.45 -2.89 -1.64
C VAL A 166 1.06 -2.51 -0.23
N LEU A 167 0.32 -3.40 0.44
CA LEU A 167 -0.17 -3.20 1.80
C LEU A 167 0.53 -4.22 2.73
N ASP A 168 1.57 -3.77 3.42
CA ASP A 168 2.25 -4.56 4.45
C ASP A 168 1.64 -4.21 5.82
N ALA A 169 0.38 -4.57 5.96
CA ALA A 169 -0.48 -4.40 7.10
C ALA A 169 -1.35 -5.65 7.28
N CYS A 170 -2.09 -5.73 8.36
CA CYS A 170 -3.01 -6.82 8.62
C CYS A 170 -4.24 -6.31 9.36
N HIS A 171 -5.39 -6.88 9.05
CA HIS A 171 -6.65 -6.57 9.73
C HIS A 171 -6.88 -7.48 10.94
N MET A 172 -6.09 -8.54 11.07
CA MET A 172 -6.08 -9.41 12.24
C MET A 172 -4.76 -9.37 13.00
N GLY A 173 -4.83 -9.54 14.30
CA GLY A 173 -3.66 -9.71 15.15
C GLY A 173 -4.01 -10.37 16.46
N SER A 174 -3.45 -11.54 16.72
CA SER A 174 -3.38 -12.09 18.07
C SER A 174 -1.96 -11.98 18.58
N ALA A 175 -1.81 -11.61 19.86
CA ALA A 175 -0.51 -11.59 20.54
C ALA A 175 0.07 -13.01 20.80
N SER A 176 -0.62 -14.07 20.35
CA SER A 176 -0.25 -15.46 20.63
C SER A 176 0.58 -16.08 19.52
N ARG A 177 1.85 -15.68 19.39
CA ARG A 177 2.91 -16.58 18.94
C ARG A 177 3.71 -16.98 20.20
N ALA A 178 3.17 -17.92 20.95
CA ALA A 178 3.79 -18.40 22.19
C ALA A 178 4.68 -19.63 21.95
N ASP A 179 5.13 -19.89 20.72
CA ASP A 179 5.91 -21.09 20.45
C ASP A 179 7.44 -20.87 20.61
N ASP A 180 7.90 -19.59 20.68
CA ASP A 180 9.29 -19.24 20.99
C ASP A 180 9.31 -18.11 22.02
N ALA A 181 9.58 -18.45 23.27
CA ALA A 181 9.51 -17.54 24.43
C ALA A 181 10.57 -16.41 24.44
N ASP A 182 11.51 -16.39 23.49
CA ASP A 182 12.68 -15.51 23.51
C ASP A 182 12.69 -14.39 22.44
N GLU A 183 11.75 -14.34 21.49
CA GLU A 183 11.71 -13.26 20.50
C GLU A 183 10.47 -12.35 20.67
N ALA A 184 10.70 -11.04 20.69
CA ALA A 184 9.61 -10.06 20.69
C ALA A 184 8.76 -10.20 19.42
N VAL A 185 7.45 -10.39 19.60
CA VAL A 185 6.49 -10.59 18.50
C VAL A 185 5.82 -9.27 18.16
N PHE A 186 6.06 -8.77 16.94
CA PHE A 186 5.44 -7.55 16.42
C PHE A 186 4.38 -7.90 15.40
N CYS A 187 3.10 -7.61 15.71
CA CYS A 187 1.98 -7.84 14.81
C CYS A 187 1.48 -6.51 14.20
N ARG A 188 1.26 -6.48 12.90
CA ARG A 188 0.79 -5.30 12.15
C ARG A 188 -0.74 -5.19 12.07
N GLY A 189 -1.45 -5.84 12.96
CA GLY A 189 -2.90 -5.83 13.03
C GLY A 189 -3.43 -5.91 14.45
N THR A 190 -4.72 -6.12 14.58
CA THR A 190 -5.42 -6.26 15.84
C THR A 190 -6.64 -7.17 15.69
N ASN A 191 -6.95 -7.94 16.75
CA ASN A 191 -8.20 -8.69 16.87
C ASN A 191 -9.38 -7.83 17.34
N VAL A 192 -9.17 -6.53 17.50
CA VAL A 192 -10.21 -5.60 17.96
C VAL A 192 -10.73 -4.85 16.76
N GLY A 193 -11.97 -5.12 16.37
CA GLY A 193 -12.68 -4.32 15.38
C GLY A 193 -12.92 -2.89 15.86
N PHE A 194 -12.82 -1.91 14.97
CA PHE A 194 -13.27 -0.56 15.26
C PHE A 194 -14.77 -0.49 15.03
N SER A 195 -15.56 -0.44 16.11
CA SER A 195 -17.01 -0.42 16.06
C SER A 195 -17.58 0.71 16.91
N LYS A 196 -18.59 1.38 16.37
CA LYS A 196 -19.40 2.38 17.09
C LYS A 196 -20.53 1.75 17.87
N THR A 197 -20.95 0.56 17.48
CA THR A 197 -22.07 -0.20 18.07
C THR A 197 -21.61 -1.24 19.06
N SER A 198 -20.29 -1.36 19.30
CA SER A 198 -19.66 -2.43 20.09
C SER A 198 -19.85 -3.82 19.48
N LYS A 199 -20.04 -3.89 18.15
CA LYS A 199 -20.13 -5.15 17.39
C LYS A 199 -18.81 -5.93 17.59
N PRO A 200 -18.86 -7.20 18.03
CA PRO A 200 -17.66 -8.01 18.15
C PRO A 200 -17.15 -8.38 16.75
N PHE A 201 -15.85 -8.20 16.54
CA PHE A 201 -15.21 -8.69 15.32
C PHE A 201 -14.98 -10.20 15.43
N VAL A 202 -15.55 -10.95 14.51
CA VAL A 202 -15.33 -12.38 14.37
C VAL A 202 -14.80 -12.62 12.97
N PRO A 203 -13.52 -13.00 12.84
CA PRO A 203 -12.93 -13.23 11.53
C PRO A 203 -13.60 -14.43 10.84
N LYS A 204 -13.97 -14.26 9.58
CA LYS A 204 -14.43 -15.36 8.73
C LYS A 204 -13.27 -15.94 7.96
N ILE A 205 -13.15 -17.27 8.00
CA ILE A 205 -12.21 -17.99 7.14
C ILE A 205 -12.81 -18.00 5.73
N ASP A 206 -12.40 -17.05 4.90
CA ASP A 206 -12.72 -17.02 3.49
C ASP A 206 -11.44 -17.15 2.66
N SER A 207 -11.47 -18.03 1.66
CA SER A 207 -10.36 -18.18 0.71
C SER A 207 -10.39 -17.13 -0.39
N ARG A 208 -11.47 -16.35 -0.48
CA ARG A 208 -11.62 -15.29 -1.48
C ARG A 208 -10.85 -14.06 -1.05
N SER A 209 -10.36 -13.33 -2.03
CA SER A 209 -9.85 -12.00 -1.85
C SER A 209 -11.02 -11.01 -1.70
N ASN A 210 -10.91 -10.07 -0.78
CA ASN A 210 -11.97 -9.08 -0.52
C ASN A 210 -11.97 -7.99 -1.59
N MET A 211 -10.84 -7.72 -2.23
CA MET A 211 -10.76 -6.68 -3.27
C MET A 211 -10.99 -7.24 -4.66
N ARG A 212 -12.15 -6.96 -5.25
CA ARG A 212 -12.42 -7.27 -6.66
C ARG A 212 -12.11 -6.08 -7.55
N LEU A 213 -10.98 -6.13 -8.22
CA LEU A 213 -10.63 -5.11 -9.19
C LEU A 213 -11.44 -5.28 -10.49
N THR A 214 -12.30 -4.32 -10.77
CA THR A 214 -13.09 -4.31 -12.00
C THR A 214 -12.19 -4.13 -13.21
N LYS A 215 -12.25 -5.05 -14.18
CA LYS A 215 -11.62 -4.88 -15.48
C LYS A 215 -12.44 -3.95 -16.36
N LYS A 216 -11.81 -2.88 -16.89
CA LYS A 216 -12.41 -1.94 -17.87
C LYS A 216 -11.42 -1.66 -18.98
N ALA A 217 -11.85 -1.83 -20.24
CA ALA A 217 -10.97 -1.78 -21.42
C ALA A 217 -10.14 -0.49 -21.56
N ASN A 218 -10.70 0.65 -21.15
CA ASN A 218 -10.06 1.96 -21.29
C ASN A 218 -9.31 2.42 -20.03
N TRP A 219 -9.24 1.58 -19.00
CA TRP A 219 -8.57 1.90 -17.76
C TRP A 219 -7.19 1.26 -17.72
N GLY A 220 -6.29 1.87 -16.94
CA GLY A 220 -5.02 1.25 -16.60
C GLY A 220 -5.20 -0.01 -15.76
N ASN A 221 -4.21 -0.88 -15.84
CA ASN A 221 -4.17 -2.07 -15.02
C ASN A 221 -3.86 -1.72 -13.56
N ALA A 222 -4.29 -2.56 -12.65
CA ALA A 222 -3.91 -2.49 -11.24
C ALA A 222 -3.54 -3.87 -10.71
N CYS A 223 -2.64 -3.89 -9.74
CA CYS A 223 -2.24 -5.06 -8.98
C CYS A 223 -2.09 -4.66 -7.52
N PHE A 224 -2.83 -5.34 -6.64
CA PHE A 224 -2.70 -5.24 -5.20
C PHE A 224 -1.89 -6.42 -4.69
N LEU A 225 -1.00 -6.15 -3.76
CA LEU A 225 -0.24 -7.12 -2.99
C LEU A 225 -0.51 -6.86 -1.52
N GLU A 226 -1.07 -7.82 -0.84
CA GLU A 226 -1.37 -7.77 0.59
C GLU A 226 -0.53 -8.80 1.33
N ALA A 227 -0.08 -8.46 2.53
CA ALA A 227 0.87 -9.30 3.28
C ALA A 227 0.26 -10.62 3.72
N CYS A 228 -1.05 -10.67 3.95
CA CYS A 228 -1.75 -11.86 4.41
C CYS A 228 -3.24 -11.79 4.05
N ARG A 229 -3.95 -12.90 4.22
CA ARG A 229 -5.41 -12.93 4.09
C ARG A 229 -6.09 -12.19 5.26
N ALA A 230 -7.32 -11.73 5.05
CA ALA A 230 -8.09 -10.99 6.05
C ALA A 230 -8.18 -11.68 7.43
N TYR A 231 -8.23 -13.02 7.46
CA TYR A 231 -8.29 -13.82 8.70
C TYR A 231 -6.92 -14.24 9.25
N GLN A 232 -5.82 -13.81 8.63
CA GLN A 232 -4.46 -14.15 9.06
C GLN A 232 -3.78 -12.95 9.69
N SER A 233 -2.80 -13.20 10.56
CA SER A 233 -1.97 -12.16 11.15
C SER A 233 -0.72 -11.92 10.32
N ASN A 234 -0.34 -10.65 10.15
CA ASN A 234 0.93 -10.24 9.56
C ASN A 234 1.93 -9.93 10.68
N TYR A 235 2.92 -10.78 10.84
CA TYR A 235 3.99 -10.61 11.82
C TYR A 235 5.24 -10.06 11.14
N GLU A 236 5.92 -9.14 11.82
CA GLU A 236 7.25 -8.73 11.40
C GLU A 236 8.25 -9.88 11.56
N ALA A 237 9.25 -9.92 10.70
CA ALA A 237 10.32 -10.87 10.78
C ALA A 237 11.68 -10.17 10.83
N LYS A 238 12.62 -10.79 11.53
CA LYS A 238 13.99 -10.28 11.61
C LYS A 238 14.82 -10.76 10.43
N PHE A 239 15.32 -9.83 9.66
CA PHE A 239 16.21 -10.08 8.53
C PHE A 239 17.52 -9.34 8.74
N ASN A 240 18.64 -10.07 8.78
CA ASN A 240 19.97 -9.48 9.03
C ASN A 240 20.01 -8.60 10.30
N GLY A 241 19.34 -9.04 11.37
CA GLY A 241 19.31 -8.33 12.65
C GLY A 241 18.28 -7.19 12.77
N THR A 242 17.55 -6.84 11.71
CA THR A 242 16.57 -5.76 11.69
C THR A 242 15.16 -6.29 11.39
N TYR A 243 14.14 -5.76 12.09
CA TYR A 243 12.74 -6.10 11.83
C TYR A 243 12.19 -5.35 10.63
N TYR A 244 11.50 -6.08 9.76
CA TYR A 244 10.78 -5.60 8.58
C TYR A 244 9.45 -6.33 8.43
N GLY A 245 8.54 -5.72 7.69
CA GLY A 245 7.41 -6.44 7.14
C GLY A 245 7.86 -7.44 6.08
N PRO A 246 7.43 -8.70 6.17
CA PRO A 246 7.90 -9.73 5.25
C PRO A 246 7.55 -9.43 3.79
N LEU A 247 6.35 -8.91 3.52
CA LEU A 247 5.98 -8.54 2.16
C LEU A 247 6.94 -7.50 1.59
N THR A 248 7.21 -6.42 2.34
CA THR A 248 8.14 -5.37 1.92
C THR A 248 9.54 -5.89 1.70
N TYR A 249 10.04 -6.72 2.63
CA TYR A 249 11.38 -7.30 2.49
C TYR A 249 11.52 -8.12 1.21
N TYR A 250 10.55 -8.99 0.90
CA TYR A 250 10.60 -9.80 -0.31
C TYR A 250 10.35 -9.01 -1.59
N VAL A 251 9.48 -7.99 -1.55
CA VAL A 251 9.34 -7.02 -2.65
C VAL A 251 10.70 -6.35 -2.94
N CYS A 252 11.38 -5.84 -1.93
CA CYS A 252 12.70 -5.23 -2.07
C CYS A 252 13.74 -6.21 -2.64
N ARG A 253 13.76 -7.43 -2.14
CA ARG A 253 14.68 -8.49 -2.59
C ARG A 253 14.50 -8.82 -4.07
N VAL A 254 13.26 -8.82 -4.56
CA VAL A 254 12.96 -9.04 -5.98
C VAL A 254 13.25 -7.81 -6.80
N LEU A 255 12.75 -6.64 -6.41
CA LEU A 255 12.89 -5.40 -7.18
C LEU A 255 14.33 -4.86 -7.23
N SER A 256 15.22 -5.32 -6.33
CA SER A 256 16.65 -5.03 -6.44
C SER A 256 17.31 -5.69 -7.66
N LYS A 257 16.71 -6.75 -8.22
CA LYS A 257 17.20 -7.53 -9.35
C LYS A 257 16.30 -7.47 -10.59
N HIS A 258 15.03 -7.10 -10.42
CA HIS A 258 14.02 -7.10 -11.47
C HIS A 258 13.39 -5.72 -11.60
N SER A 259 13.14 -5.30 -12.85
CA SER A 259 12.45 -4.04 -13.11
C SER A 259 10.97 -4.13 -12.76
N LEU A 260 10.45 -3.11 -12.10
CA LEU A 260 9.04 -2.85 -11.93
C LEU A 260 8.52 -2.22 -13.23
N SER A 261 8.13 -3.05 -14.16
CA SER A 261 7.57 -2.66 -15.44
C SER A 261 6.05 -2.90 -15.48
N ASN A 262 5.41 -2.62 -16.60
CA ASN A 262 4.01 -2.94 -16.84
C ASN A 262 3.77 -4.46 -17.04
N GLY A 263 4.41 -5.28 -16.22
CA GLY A 263 4.29 -6.73 -16.18
C GLY A 263 4.43 -7.27 -14.77
N ASN A 264 3.98 -8.50 -14.50
CA ASN A 264 3.81 -9.03 -13.15
C ASN A 264 4.73 -10.17 -12.77
N THR A 265 5.71 -10.48 -13.58
CA THR A 265 6.63 -11.60 -13.29
C THR A 265 7.27 -11.45 -11.90
N TRP A 266 7.60 -10.21 -11.50
CA TRP A 266 8.18 -9.93 -10.20
C TRP A 266 7.22 -10.24 -9.04
N VAL A 267 5.91 -10.09 -9.21
CA VAL A 267 4.90 -10.39 -8.19
C VAL A 267 4.88 -11.90 -7.86
N GLU A 268 4.96 -12.74 -8.87
CA GLU A 268 5.02 -14.19 -8.69
C GLU A 268 6.32 -14.63 -8.00
N LEU A 269 7.42 -13.94 -8.27
CA LEU A 269 8.70 -14.18 -7.56
C LEU A 269 8.58 -13.83 -6.07
N VAL A 270 7.96 -12.69 -5.74
CA VAL A 270 7.69 -12.32 -4.33
C VAL A 270 6.87 -13.40 -3.65
N ARG A 271 5.76 -13.82 -4.25
CA ARG A 271 4.89 -14.86 -3.70
C ARG A 271 5.63 -16.17 -3.45
N ARG A 272 6.45 -16.61 -4.41
CA ARG A 272 7.27 -17.84 -4.26
C ARG A 272 8.26 -17.73 -3.10
N LEU A 273 8.92 -16.59 -2.96
CA LEU A 273 9.88 -16.36 -1.88
C LEU A 273 9.20 -16.32 -0.50
N MET A 274 8.05 -15.67 -0.38
CA MET A 274 7.27 -15.66 0.86
C MET A 274 6.78 -17.07 1.23
N ASN A 275 6.25 -17.83 0.27
CA ASN A 275 5.78 -19.19 0.50
C ASN A 275 6.91 -20.17 0.86
N ALA A 276 8.14 -19.90 0.44
CA ALA A 276 9.31 -20.71 0.78
C ALA A 276 9.89 -20.42 2.16
N ASP A 277 9.52 -19.30 2.77
CA ASP A 277 9.99 -18.93 4.11
C ASP A 277 9.15 -19.61 5.20
N ARG A 278 9.75 -20.56 5.91
CA ARG A 278 9.09 -21.30 7.00
C ARG A 278 8.55 -20.42 8.12
N ARG A 279 9.16 -19.24 8.36
CA ARG A 279 8.67 -18.27 9.34
C ARG A 279 7.29 -17.72 9.00
N LEU A 280 6.92 -17.75 7.71
CA LEU A 280 5.66 -17.23 7.17
C LEU A 280 4.63 -18.35 6.89
N SER A 281 4.80 -19.55 7.46
CA SER A 281 3.93 -20.70 7.20
C SER A 281 2.43 -20.48 7.49
N ARG A 282 2.11 -19.50 8.33
CA ARG A 282 0.73 -19.09 8.68
C ARG A 282 0.29 -17.77 8.03
N GLN A 283 1.04 -17.27 7.07
CA GLN A 283 0.82 -15.99 6.43
C GLN A 283 0.92 -16.15 4.91
N ASN A 284 -0.19 -15.99 4.21
CA ASN A 284 -0.25 -16.14 2.77
C ASN A 284 -0.45 -14.78 2.10
N MET A 285 0.51 -14.36 1.32
CA MET A 285 0.37 -13.20 0.47
C MET A 285 -0.84 -13.32 -0.46
N VAL A 286 -1.64 -12.26 -0.53
CA VAL A 286 -2.76 -12.14 -1.47
C VAL A 286 -2.36 -11.25 -2.63
N VAL A 287 -2.82 -11.60 -3.82
CA VAL A 287 -2.58 -10.82 -5.04
C VAL A 287 -3.86 -10.69 -5.81
N GLU A 288 -4.26 -9.46 -6.06
CA GLU A 288 -5.40 -9.12 -6.89
C GLU A 288 -4.98 -8.34 -8.13
N LYS A 289 -5.56 -8.70 -9.25
CA LYS A 289 -5.22 -8.14 -10.55
C LYS A 289 -6.47 -7.76 -11.33
N SER A 290 -6.43 -6.63 -12.01
CA SER A 290 -7.53 -6.17 -12.88
C SER A 290 -7.47 -6.71 -14.31
N TYR A 291 -6.61 -7.66 -14.61
CA TYR A 291 -6.31 -8.16 -15.98
C TYR A 291 -6.09 -9.66 -16.00
#